data_38eb4e9c49c48b16d55291d0425561e4
#
_entry.id   38eb4e9c49c48b16d55291d0425561e4
#
_cell.length_a   1.000
_cell.length_b   1.000
_cell.length_c   1.000
_cell.angle_alpha   90.00
_cell.angle_beta   90.00
_cell.angle_gamma   90.00
#
_symmetry.space_group_name_H-M   'P 1'
#
loop_
_entity.id
_entity.type
_entity.pdbx_description
1 polymer ?
#
loop_
_entity_poly.entity_id
_entity_poly.type
_entity_poly.pdbx_seq_one_letter_code
_entity_poly.pdbx_strand_id
1 'polypeptide(L)'
;NTLSLYPPEAYETGLNVITCSFRVIPPDSLDPRVKCIGRYANNILAKQEANRAGAGEGLMLNHQGYIAECTGDNLFLIQNGVIRTPHPSSGILQGITRDTAIMLARQAGLTVEETFLTPMDVYTADEAFLTGTAAEVIPMISLDGRKIGCGTPGEITRDLIRRFREHTNTGVPF
;
A
#
# COMPACT_ATOMS: atom_id res chain seq x y z
N ASN A 1 -14.61 12.87 15.91
CA ASN A 1 -13.36 13.18 15.20
C ASN A 1 -13.15 12.12 14.11
N THR A 2 -13.14 12.53 12.86
CA THR A 2 -12.80 11.66 11.74
C THR A 2 -11.32 11.28 11.86
N LEU A 3 -11.03 9.98 11.89
CA LEU A 3 -9.66 9.50 11.93
C LEU A 3 -9.08 9.67 10.52
N SER A 4 -8.21 10.65 10.32
CA SER A 4 -7.44 10.83 9.09
C SER A 4 -5.97 10.55 9.38
N LEU A 5 -5.36 9.62 8.66
CA LEU A 5 -3.94 9.27 8.82
C LEU A 5 -3.03 10.26 8.09
N TYR A 6 -3.48 10.77 6.95
CA TYR A 6 -2.74 11.67 6.09
C TYR A 6 -3.51 12.97 5.87
N PRO A 7 -2.82 14.10 5.64
CA PRO A 7 -3.49 15.36 5.31
C PRO A 7 -4.20 15.25 3.94
N PRO A 8 -5.29 16.02 3.72
CA PRO A 8 -6.06 15.96 2.47
C PRO A 8 -5.22 16.12 1.20
N GLU A 9 -4.20 16.96 1.26
CA GLU A 9 -3.29 17.23 0.13
C GLU A 9 -2.54 15.99 -0.33
N ALA A 10 -2.29 15.02 0.57
CA ALA A 10 -1.58 13.79 0.24
C ALA A 10 -2.38 12.89 -0.72
N TYR A 11 -3.70 13.00 -0.71
CA TYR A 11 -4.56 12.26 -1.66
C TYR A 11 -4.53 12.85 -3.07
N GLU A 12 -4.17 14.15 -3.19
CA GLU A 12 -4.02 14.84 -4.47
C GLU A 12 -2.59 14.78 -5.02
N THR A 13 -1.59 14.85 -4.13
CA THR A 13 -0.18 14.94 -4.51
C THR A 13 0.55 13.60 -4.45
N GLY A 14 0.08 12.66 -3.61
CA GLY A 14 0.68 11.36 -3.37
C GLY A 14 1.81 11.37 -2.34
N LEU A 15 2.18 10.17 -1.88
CA LEU A 15 3.20 9.95 -0.87
C LEU A 15 4.56 9.65 -1.48
N ASN A 16 5.61 10.18 -0.86
CA ASN A 16 6.98 9.70 -1.03
C ASN A 16 7.24 8.59 -0.02
N VAL A 17 7.79 7.49 -0.49
CA VAL A 17 8.04 6.27 0.30
C VAL A 17 9.52 5.91 0.25
N ILE A 18 10.04 5.32 1.31
CA ILE A 18 11.40 4.74 1.32
C ILE A 18 11.33 3.24 1.60
N THR A 19 12.31 2.51 1.09
CA THR A 19 12.54 1.12 1.49
C THR A 19 13.23 1.09 2.85
N CYS A 20 12.57 0.48 3.85
CA CYS A 20 13.09 0.40 5.20
C CYS A 20 14.07 -0.76 5.39
N SER A 21 15.00 -0.58 6.34
CA SER A 21 15.96 -1.62 6.73
C SER A 21 15.29 -2.77 7.49
N PHE A 22 14.23 -2.48 8.25
CA PHE A 22 13.47 -3.49 8.99
C PHE A 22 12.62 -4.35 8.04
N ARG A 23 12.64 -5.65 8.30
CA ARG A 23 11.83 -6.64 7.56
C ARG A 23 10.53 -6.94 8.30
N VAL A 24 9.49 -7.35 7.56
CA VAL A 24 8.30 -7.92 8.21
C VAL A 24 8.68 -9.17 9.00
N ILE A 25 7.95 -9.46 10.07
CA ILE A 25 8.15 -10.68 10.84
C ILE A 25 7.86 -11.87 9.94
N PRO A 26 8.75 -12.89 9.86
CA PRO A 26 8.52 -14.07 9.03
C PRO A 26 7.21 -14.80 9.39
N PRO A 27 6.45 -15.29 8.40
CA PRO A 27 5.16 -15.95 8.63
C PRO A 27 5.22 -17.21 9.51
N ASP A 28 6.37 -17.86 9.58
CA ASP A 28 6.64 -19.01 10.44
C ASP A 28 6.91 -18.63 11.90
N SER A 29 7.18 -17.35 12.17
CA SER A 29 7.37 -16.83 13.54
C SER A 29 6.10 -16.21 14.10
N LEU A 30 5.31 -15.52 13.28
CA LEU A 30 4.02 -14.96 13.63
C LEU A 30 3.15 -14.88 12.38
N ASP A 31 2.01 -15.60 12.40
CA ASP A 31 1.07 -15.60 11.27
C ASP A 31 0.63 -14.16 10.94
N PRO A 32 0.89 -13.70 9.70
CA PRO A 32 0.58 -12.33 9.29
C PRO A 32 -0.91 -11.98 9.32
N ARG A 33 -1.80 -12.98 9.35
CA ARG A 33 -3.25 -12.79 9.49
C ARG A 33 -3.66 -12.36 10.90
N VAL A 34 -2.79 -12.57 11.90
CA VAL A 34 -3.04 -12.15 13.29
C VAL A 34 -2.67 -10.67 13.45
N LYS A 35 -3.68 -9.81 13.45
CA LYS A 35 -3.51 -8.36 13.67
C LYS A 35 -3.35 -8.05 15.16
N CYS A 36 -2.21 -8.40 15.74
CA CYS A 36 -1.88 -8.13 17.13
C CYS A 36 -0.80 -7.05 17.29
N ILE A 37 -0.72 -6.42 18.44
CA ILE A 37 0.24 -5.33 18.73
C ILE A 37 1.69 -5.80 18.53
N GLY A 38 2.01 -7.03 18.92
CA GLY A 38 3.36 -7.59 18.79
C GLY A 38 3.88 -7.63 17.35
N ARG A 39 2.98 -7.78 16.35
CA ARG A 39 3.33 -7.72 14.94
C ARG A 39 3.91 -6.36 14.54
N TYR A 40 3.40 -5.28 15.14
CA TYR A 40 3.76 -3.91 14.76
C TYR A 40 5.09 -3.42 15.34
N ALA A 41 5.81 -4.22 16.13
CA ALA A 41 7.12 -3.80 16.66
C ALA A 41 8.09 -3.39 15.54
N ASN A 42 8.29 -4.25 14.53
CA ASN A 42 9.15 -3.93 13.39
C ASN A 42 8.56 -2.80 12.53
N ASN A 43 7.24 -2.76 12.35
CA ASN A 43 6.56 -1.73 11.59
C ASN A 43 6.74 -0.34 12.22
N ILE A 44 6.71 -0.23 13.56
CA ILE A 44 6.97 1.01 14.28
C ILE A 44 8.41 1.48 14.06
N LEU A 45 9.39 0.57 14.12
CA LEU A 45 10.79 0.90 13.87
C LEU A 45 11.00 1.36 12.41
N ALA A 46 10.39 0.66 11.45
CA ALA A 46 10.40 1.04 10.05
C ALA A 46 9.72 2.41 9.82
N LYS A 47 8.59 2.67 10.49
CA LYS A 47 7.92 3.98 10.40
C LYS A 47 8.78 5.12 10.96
N GLN A 48 9.50 4.87 12.05
CA GLN A 48 10.45 5.86 12.59
C GLN A 48 11.60 6.13 11.61
N GLU A 49 12.09 5.10 10.91
CA GLU A 49 13.10 5.24 9.85
C GLU A 49 12.56 6.13 8.71
N ALA A 50 11.35 5.84 8.22
CA ALA A 50 10.68 6.65 7.19
C ALA A 50 10.50 8.11 7.64
N ASN A 51 10.02 8.33 8.86
CA ASN A 51 9.82 9.66 9.41
C ASN A 51 11.13 10.46 9.52
N ARG A 52 12.25 9.82 9.94
CA ARG A 52 13.57 10.46 9.98
C ARG A 52 14.09 10.85 8.60
N ALA A 53 13.72 10.08 7.58
CA ALA A 53 14.05 10.38 6.18
C ALA A 53 13.11 11.42 5.54
N GLY A 54 12.09 11.90 6.27
CA GLY A 54 11.08 12.82 5.74
C GLY A 54 10.10 12.18 4.77
N ALA A 55 10.01 10.84 4.75
CA ALA A 55 9.08 10.10 3.91
C ALA A 55 7.69 9.99 4.56
N GLY A 56 6.64 9.96 3.73
CA GLY A 56 5.27 9.79 4.19
C GLY A 56 5.00 8.37 4.68
N GLU A 57 5.68 7.35 4.09
CA GLU A 57 5.50 5.96 4.46
C GLU A 57 6.80 5.15 4.25
N GLY A 58 6.87 3.94 4.84
CA GLY A 58 7.99 3.03 4.73
C GLY A 58 7.58 1.69 4.10
N LEU A 59 8.27 1.29 3.02
CA LEU A 59 8.11 0.00 2.37
C LEU A 59 8.93 -1.05 3.09
N MET A 60 8.32 -2.16 3.46
CA MET A 60 8.97 -3.28 4.14
C MET A 60 9.07 -4.50 3.21
N LEU A 61 10.25 -5.10 3.21
CA LEU A 61 10.49 -6.36 2.50
C LEU A 61 10.41 -7.54 3.50
N ASN A 62 10.19 -8.72 2.97
CA ASN A 62 10.36 -9.96 3.72
C ASN A 62 11.84 -10.40 3.75
N HIS A 63 12.15 -11.50 4.44
CA HIS A 63 13.52 -12.03 4.56
C HIS A 63 14.11 -12.53 3.25
N GLN A 64 13.27 -12.80 2.22
CA GLN A 64 13.71 -13.21 0.89
C GLN A 64 13.97 -12.02 -0.04
N GLY A 65 13.69 -10.79 0.40
CA GLY A 65 13.87 -9.57 -0.40
C GLY A 65 12.67 -9.20 -1.25
N TYR A 66 11.56 -9.94 -1.18
CA TYR A 66 10.31 -9.55 -1.83
C TYR A 66 9.58 -8.50 -1.00
N ILE A 67 8.85 -7.63 -1.69
CA ILE A 67 7.96 -6.66 -1.07
C ILE A 67 6.87 -7.41 -0.30
N ALA A 68 6.67 -7.03 0.96
CA ALA A 68 5.53 -7.43 1.74
C ALA A 68 4.45 -6.35 1.72
N GLU A 69 4.61 -5.33 2.53
CA GLU A 69 3.64 -4.24 2.70
C GLU A 69 4.36 -2.97 3.17
N CYS A 70 3.66 -1.87 3.32
CA CYS A 70 4.17 -0.70 4.04
C CYS A 70 3.96 -0.84 5.55
N THR A 71 4.39 0.16 6.34
CA THR A 71 4.36 0.03 7.80
C THR A 71 2.95 -0.07 8.37
N GLY A 72 1.95 0.51 7.69
CA GLY A 72 0.53 0.46 8.06
C GLY A 72 -0.42 0.12 6.93
N ASP A 73 0.07 -0.04 5.70
CA ASP A 73 -0.72 -0.10 4.48
C ASP A 73 -0.25 -1.22 3.55
N ASN A 74 -1.16 -1.75 2.72
CA ASN A 74 -0.82 -2.68 1.65
C ASN A 74 -0.44 -1.91 0.37
N LEU A 75 0.47 -2.47 -0.44
CA LEU A 75 0.96 -1.88 -1.69
C LEU A 75 0.22 -2.44 -2.90
N PHE A 76 -0.01 -1.56 -3.88
CA PHE A 76 -0.45 -1.89 -5.24
C PHE A 76 0.40 -1.15 -6.26
N LEU A 77 0.73 -1.83 -7.36
CA LEU A 77 1.41 -1.29 -8.52
C LEU A 77 0.53 -1.42 -9.74
N ILE A 78 0.61 -0.48 -10.65
CA ILE A 78 -0.04 -0.56 -11.95
C ILE A 78 1.05 -0.53 -13.01
N GLN A 79 1.02 -1.50 -13.91
CA GLN A 79 1.94 -1.56 -15.04
C GLN A 79 1.21 -2.10 -16.26
N ASN A 80 1.25 -1.35 -17.36
CA ASN A 80 0.54 -1.68 -18.61
C ASN A 80 -0.96 -1.98 -18.39
N GLY A 81 -1.62 -1.25 -17.51
CA GLY A 81 -3.03 -1.40 -17.18
C GLY A 81 -3.37 -2.61 -16.28
N VAL A 82 -2.38 -3.40 -15.85
CA VAL A 82 -2.55 -4.51 -14.90
C VAL A 82 -2.18 -4.03 -13.49
N ILE A 83 -3.06 -4.29 -12.55
CA ILE A 83 -2.81 -4.03 -11.12
C ILE A 83 -2.12 -5.24 -10.51
N ARG A 84 -1.02 -5.01 -9.80
CA ARG A 84 -0.28 -6.04 -9.06
C ARG A 84 -0.17 -5.68 -7.59
N THR A 85 -0.32 -6.66 -6.73
CA THR A 85 -0.17 -6.49 -5.27
C THR A 85 0.57 -7.70 -4.70
N PRO A 86 1.35 -7.53 -3.61
CA PRO A 86 2.07 -8.64 -3.00
C PRO A 86 1.14 -9.81 -2.65
N HIS A 87 1.58 -11.03 -3.01
CA HIS A 87 0.90 -12.26 -2.64
C HIS A 87 0.90 -12.44 -1.12
N PRO A 88 -0.17 -13.00 -0.51
CA PRO A 88 -0.23 -13.23 0.93
C PRO A 88 1.00 -13.96 1.52
N SER A 89 1.60 -14.87 0.76
CA SER A 89 2.83 -15.58 1.16
C SER A 89 4.06 -14.67 1.31
N SER A 90 4.00 -13.42 0.87
CA SER A 90 5.06 -12.42 1.12
C SER A 90 5.12 -11.97 2.58
N GLY A 91 4.12 -12.34 3.40
CA GLY A 91 4.05 -11.98 4.81
C GLY A 91 3.22 -10.74 5.08
N ILE A 92 2.29 -10.40 4.20
CA ILE A 92 1.38 -9.26 4.35
C ILE A 92 0.26 -9.56 5.34
N LEU A 93 -0.31 -8.50 5.94
CA LEU A 93 -1.65 -8.56 6.49
C LEU A 93 -2.66 -8.46 5.32
N GLN A 94 -3.60 -9.40 5.25
CA GLN A 94 -4.72 -9.31 4.31
C GLN A 94 -5.69 -8.23 4.79
N GLY A 95 -5.49 -7.00 4.30
CA GLY A 95 -6.25 -5.83 4.72
C GLY A 95 -7.65 -5.80 4.13
N ILE A 96 -8.67 -5.42 4.93
CA ILE A 96 -10.06 -5.26 4.45
C ILE A 96 -10.10 -4.23 3.32
N THR A 97 -9.38 -3.11 3.46
CA THR A 97 -9.28 -2.08 2.43
C THR A 97 -8.59 -2.60 1.17
N ARG A 98 -7.56 -3.45 1.31
CA ARG A 98 -6.91 -4.15 0.20
C ARG A 98 -7.91 -4.99 -0.58
N ASP A 99 -8.67 -5.83 0.10
CA ASP A 99 -9.65 -6.73 -0.53
C ASP A 99 -10.78 -5.93 -1.21
N THR A 100 -11.21 -4.82 -0.59
CA THR A 100 -12.16 -3.88 -1.20
C THR A 100 -11.60 -3.24 -2.47
N ALA A 101 -10.35 -2.80 -2.46
CA ALA A 101 -9.70 -2.23 -3.64
C ALA A 101 -9.59 -3.25 -4.79
N ILE A 102 -9.25 -4.51 -4.49
CA ILE A 102 -9.23 -5.61 -5.47
C ILE A 102 -10.63 -5.83 -6.07
N MET A 103 -11.67 -5.88 -5.22
CA MET A 103 -13.05 -6.04 -5.66
C MET A 103 -13.46 -4.90 -6.60
N LEU A 104 -13.23 -3.65 -6.21
CA LEU A 104 -13.59 -2.46 -7.00
C LEU A 104 -12.84 -2.39 -8.33
N ALA A 105 -11.55 -2.74 -8.34
CA ALA A 105 -10.75 -2.81 -9.55
C ALA A 105 -11.32 -3.86 -10.54
N ARG A 106 -11.66 -5.05 -10.04
CA ARG A 106 -12.27 -6.11 -10.86
C ARG A 106 -13.65 -5.72 -11.39
N GLN A 107 -14.47 -5.03 -10.59
CA GLN A 107 -15.75 -4.48 -11.02
C GLN A 107 -15.60 -3.40 -12.10
N ALA A 108 -14.49 -2.68 -12.12
CA ALA A 108 -14.12 -1.73 -13.16
C ALA A 108 -13.56 -2.39 -14.43
N GLY A 109 -13.48 -3.74 -14.49
CA GLY A 109 -12.92 -4.49 -15.60
C GLY A 109 -11.38 -4.55 -15.63
N LEU A 110 -10.71 -4.15 -14.56
CA LEU A 110 -9.26 -4.19 -14.47
C LEU A 110 -8.77 -5.56 -14.01
N THR A 111 -7.66 -6.01 -14.59
CA THR A 111 -6.98 -7.24 -14.16
C THR A 111 -6.20 -6.96 -12.88
N VAL A 112 -6.37 -7.84 -11.87
CA VAL A 112 -5.63 -7.77 -10.60
C VAL A 112 -4.91 -9.10 -10.37
N GLU A 113 -3.59 -9.02 -10.21
CA GLU A 113 -2.67 -10.14 -9.95
C GLU A 113 -2.07 -10.03 -8.55
N GLU A 114 -2.13 -11.12 -7.80
CA GLU A 114 -1.41 -11.27 -6.54
C GLU A 114 -0.12 -12.03 -6.82
N THR A 115 1.04 -11.38 -6.66
CA THR A 115 2.33 -11.93 -7.08
C THR A 115 3.48 -11.51 -6.18
N PHE A 116 4.67 -12.11 -6.37
CA PHE A 116 5.88 -11.65 -5.69
C PHE A 116 6.44 -10.44 -6.43
N LEU A 117 6.66 -9.36 -5.69
CA LEU A 117 7.15 -8.08 -6.18
C LEU A 117 8.49 -7.74 -5.53
N THR A 118 9.32 -7.03 -6.27
CA THR A 118 10.61 -6.50 -5.84
C THR A 118 10.62 -4.96 -5.92
N PRO A 119 11.55 -4.25 -5.29
CA PRO A 119 11.68 -2.81 -5.48
C PRO A 119 11.84 -2.38 -6.95
N MET A 120 12.41 -3.24 -7.80
CA MET A 120 12.53 -2.98 -9.23
C MET A 120 11.16 -2.86 -9.91
N ASP A 121 10.19 -3.68 -9.50
CA ASP A 121 8.82 -3.61 -10.04
C ASP A 121 8.17 -2.26 -9.71
N VAL A 122 8.48 -1.68 -8.54
CA VAL A 122 8.02 -0.33 -8.17
C VAL A 122 8.66 0.74 -9.05
N TYR A 123 9.97 0.64 -9.29
CA TYR A 123 10.68 1.63 -10.11
C TYR A 123 10.24 1.65 -11.58
N THR A 124 9.67 0.54 -12.06
CA THR A 124 9.21 0.39 -13.45
C THR A 124 7.69 0.47 -13.60
N ALA A 125 6.96 0.68 -12.49
CA ALA A 125 5.52 0.83 -12.51
C ALA A 125 5.10 2.17 -13.13
N ASP A 126 3.93 2.18 -13.77
CA ASP A 126 3.29 3.40 -14.30
C ASP A 126 2.64 4.21 -13.19
N GLU A 127 2.01 3.51 -12.21
CA GLU A 127 1.36 4.11 -11.05
C GLU A 127 1.56 3.20 -9.82
N ALA A 128 1.43 3.76 -8.62
CA ALA A 128 1.34 3.00 -7.39
C ALA A 128 0.38 3.65 -6.40
N PHE A 129 -0.22 2.83 -5.54
CA PHE A 129 -1.05 3.31 -4.44
C PHE A 129 -0.95 2.36 -3.23
N LEU A 130 -1.34 2.90 -2.08
CA LEU A 130 -1.39 2.17 -0.82
C LEU A 130 -2.83 2.07 -0.33
N THR A 131 -3.11 1.05 0.50
CA THR A 131 -4.44 0.86 1.09
C THR A 131 -4.35 0.52 2.57
N GLY A 132 -5.17 1.20 3.37
CA GLY A 132 -5.29 0.95 4.80
C GLY A 132 -6.61 1.48 5.33
N THR A 133 -7.08 1.01 6.49
CA THR A 133 -8.37 1.43 7.04
C THR A 133 -8.41 2.94 7.32
N ALA A 134 -7.32 3.52 7.82
CA ALA A 134 -7.22 4.95 8.09
C ALA A 134 -6.67 5.75 6.91
N ALA A 135 -5.92 5.09 5.99
CA ALA A 135 -5.37 5.67 4.78
C ALA A 135 -6.34 5.64 3.61
N GLU A 136 -7.40 4.81 3.68
CA GLU A 136 -8.27 4.53 2.53
C GLU A 136 -7.47 3.99 1.32
N VAL A 137 -7.59 4.63 0.17
CA VAL A 137 -6.74 4.46 -1.01
C VAL A 137 -5.95 5.73 -1.19
N ILE A 138 -4.62 5.67 -1.11
CA ILE A 138 -3.75 6.85 -1.20
C ILE A 138 -2.66 6.64 -2.24
N PRO A 139 -2.37 7.62 -3.13
CA PRO A 139 -1.35 7.47 -4.15
C PRO A 139 0.06 7.41 -3.56
N MET A 140 0.93 6.62 -4.18
CA MET A 140 2.37 6.59 -3.95
C MET A 140 3.07 7.06 -5.23
N ILE A 141 3.90 8.10 -5.15
CA ILE A 141 4.49 8.77 -6.32
C ILE A 141 6.00 8.58 -6.45
N SER A 142 6.65 8.10 -5.39
CA SER A 142 8.09 7.82 -5.44
C SER A 142 8.49 6.74 -4.45
N LEU A 143 9.56 6.01 -4.78
CA LEU A 143 10.27 5.11 -3.88
C LEU A 143 11.76 5.45 -3.89
N ASP A 144 12.35 5.62 -2.69
CA ASP A 144 13.79 5.90 -2.51
C ASP A 144 14.28 7.10 -3.35
N GLY A 145 13.45 8.17 -3.45
CA GLY A 145 13.72 9.35 -4.24
C GLY A 145 13.54 9.20 -5.75
N ARG A 146 13.17 8.01 -6.25
CA ARG A 146 12.87 7.76 -7.67
C ARG A 146 11.37 7.89 -7.91
N LYS A 147 11.01 8.69 -8.90
CA LYS A 147 9.62 8.85 -9.31
C LYS A 147 9.05 7.56 -9.89
N ILE A 148 7.78 7.29 -9.58
CA ILE A 148 6.98 6.24 -10.19
C ILE A 148 6.19 6.89 -11.32
N GLY A 149 6.29 6.33 -12.53
CA GLY A 149 5.69 6.94 -13.72
C GLY A 149 6.11 8.40 -13.90
N CYS A 150 5.16 9.31 -13.98
CA CYS A 150 5.42 10.76 -14.10
C CYS A 150 5.65 11.46 -12.74
N GLY A 151 5.54 10.75 -11.62
CA GLY A 151 5.70 11.30 -10.26
C GLY A 151 4.47 12.06 -9.75
N THR A 152 3.30 11.75 -10.29
CA THR A 152 1.99 12.25 -9.84
C THR A 152 0.99 11.08 -9.86
N PRO A 153 -0.12 11.18 -9.09
CA PRO A 153 -1.15 10.15 -9.13
C PRO A 153 -1.70 9.91 -10.53
N GLY A 154 -1.73 8.65 -10.97
CA GLY A 154 -2.23 8.29 -12.30
C GLY A 154 -3.75 8.16 -12.36
N GLU A 155 -4.27 7.90 -13.55
CA GLU A 155 -5.72 7.86 -13.82
C GLU A 155 -6.42 6.70 -13.14
N ILE A 156 -5.80 5.50 -13.17
CA ILE A 156 -6.38 4.30 -12.54
C ILE A 156 -6.43 4.47 -11.02
N THR A 157 -5.37 5.01 -10.43
CA THR A 157 -5.31 5.30 -8.99
C THR A 157 -6.41 6.29 -8.59
N ARG A 158 -6.60 7.38 -9.34
CA ARG A 158 -7.65 8.38 -9.07
C ARG A 158 -9.06 7.80 -9.20
N ASP A 159 -9.30 6.96 -10.20
CA ASP A 159 -10.60 6.28 -10.36
C ASP A 159 -10.89 5.34 -9.18
N LEU A 160 -9.88 4.58 -8.72
CA LEU A 160 -10.04 3.71 -7.55
C LEU A 160 -10.29 4.48 -6.25
N ILE A 161 -9.64 5.63 -6.05
CA ILE A 161 -9.92 6.52 -4.91
C ILE A 161 -11.39 6.97 -4.94
N ARG A 162 -11.87 7.43 -6.10
CA ARG A 162 -13.26 7.85 -6.26
C ARG A 162 -14.23 6.70 -5.95
N ARG A 163 -14.03 5.52 -6.56
CA ARG A 163 -14.86 4.33 -6.35
C ARG A 163 -14.87 3.87 -4.91
N PHE A 164 -13.72 3.91 -4.25
CA PHE A 164 -13.61 3.54 -2.85
C PHE A 164 -14.43 4.48 -1.95
N ARG A 165 -14.34 5.79 -2.16
CA ARG A 165 -15.13 6.79 -1.43
C ARG A 165 -16.63 6.64 -1.69
N GLU A 166 -17.04 6.41 -2.93
CA GLU A 166 -18.43 6.12 -3.27
C GLU A 166 -18.93 4.86 -2.54
N HIS A 167 -18.15 3.79 -2.56
CA HIS A 167 -18.49 2.52 -1.92
C HIS A 167 -18.63 2.67 -0.38
N THR A 168 -17.73 3.38 0.26
CA THR A 168 -17.75 3.58 1.72
C THR A 168 -18.89 4.51 2.17
N ASN A 169 -19.32 5.45 1.33
CA ASN A 169 -20.45 6.33 1.61
C ASN A 169 -21.82 5.64 1.47
N THR A 170 -21.89 4.46 0.85
CA THR A 170 -23.12 3.67 0.70
C THR A 170 -23.34 2.68 1.84
N GLY A 171 -22.59 2.80 2.95
CA GLY A 171 -22.70 1.92 4.10
C GLY A 171 -24.11 1.81 4.64
N VAL A 172 -24.52 0.58 5.01
CA VAL A 172 -25.82 0.32 5.63
C VAL A 172 -25.81 0.94 7.02
N PRO A 173 -26.74 1.83 7.39
CA PRO A 173 -26.87 2.33 8.75
C PRO A 173 -27.11 1.14 9.71
N PHE A 174 -26.41 1.13 10.85
CA PHE A 174 -26.65 0.16 11.92
C PHE A 174 -27.98 0.43 12.61
#